data_0ccc521e64b5fffbc2c87df721d758f3
#
_entry.id   0ccc521e64b5fffbc2c87df721d758f3
#
_cell.length_a   1.000
_cell.length_b   1.000
_cell.length_c   1.000
_cell.angle_alpha   90.00
_cell.angle_beta   90.00
_cell.angle_gamma   90.00
#
_symmetry.space_group_name_H-M   'P 1'
#
loop_
_entity.id
_entity.type
_entity.pdbx_description
1 polymer ?
#
loop_
_entity_poly.entity_id
_entity_poly.type
_entity_poly.pdbx_seq_one_letter_code
_entity_poly.pdbx_strand_id
1 'polypeptide(L)'
;MTVEIDIKQAKIHGVLSLDALVNDFSIVLKNRKYPHAPVGVIADNSADWIALDLATQLLGIPLIPIPHFFSNEQKKHLINTSHIFTVFCEQKNIFELYGFDKNSGQCHSLFLSHLEHYELQDINEDIQKITFTSGTTSKPKGVCLSSAQQWSVAKSLEHALASLKIKKHLCLLPLSVLLENVAGVYTSFLSHTKVFVFSLKEIGFKDPFNFDAAQCLSKIDEHKIESVILLPQMLHSILNVIQPNDPRIQSLKFVALGGAKTPRLLIQKAKDLGLPIYEGYGLSECSSVVSLNLPHAYKVGSVGKSLSNRKIRIAEDREIEICMTNQVSYLGEVSDSDLWFRTGDIGHIDEEGFLFIDGRKKNLIITSYGRNISPEWLESLLMEQGLYKQVMVVGDAQPYLSALILPLTDISNESIESSIRSVNKELPKYASILNYIVLDQPFSFANRQLTENGRLKRDVIESHYQKEINTLYKSSKDLTLL
;
A
#
# COMPACT_ATOMS: atom_id res chain seq x y z
N MET A 1 11.50 -12.78 -20.94
CA MET A 1 11.83 -14.03 -20.20
C MET A 1 10.68 -14.28 -19.25
N THR A 2 9.78 -15.18 -19.59
CA THR A 2 8.75 -15.68 -18.67
C THR A 2 9.48 -16.49 -17.60
N VAL A 3 9.34 -16.06 -16.34
CA VAL A 3 9.85 -16.87 -15.23
C VAL A 3 8.96 -18.10 -15.16
N GLU A 4 9.48 -19.28 -15.48
CA GLU A 4 8.77 -20.54 -15.28
C GLU A 4 8.61 -20.74 -13.77
N ILE A 5 7.37 -20.59 -13.30
CA ILE A 5 7.01 -20.94 -11.92
C ILE A 5 6.82 -22.44 -11.89
N ASP A 6 7.54 -23.13 -11.04
CA ASP A 6 7.20 -24.51 -10.73
C ASP A 6 5.98 -24.53 -9.77
N ILE A 7 4.79 -24.37 -10.34
CA ILE A 7 3.53 -24.34 -9.59
C ILE A 7 3.34 -25.62 -8.76
N LYS A 8 3.94 -26.76 -9.18
CA LYS A 8 3.85 -28.03 -8.44
C LYS A 8 4.56 -27.98 -7.09
N GLN A 9 5.55 -27.10 -6.94
CA GLN A 9 6.26 -26.91 -5.68
C GLN A 9 5.65 -25.82 -4.80
N ALA A 10 4.80 -24.95 -5.37
CA ALA A 10 4.11 -23.90 -4.63
C ALA A 10 3.09 -24.51 -3.65
N LYS A 11 3.08 -24.03 -2.40
CA LYS A 11 2.24 -24.60 -1.32
C LYS A 11 1.36 -23.53 -0.72
N ILE A 12 0.05 -23.82 -0.69
CA ILE A 12 -0.93 -23.02 0.06
C ILE A 12 -1.49 -23.89 1.18
N HIS A 13 -1.72 -23.30 2.36
CA HIS A 13 -2.31 -24.00 3.49
C HIS A 13 -3.74 -24.46 3.15
N GLY A 14 -4.06 -25.71 3.44
CA GLY A 14 -5.39 -26.28 3.16
C GLY A 14 -5.62 -26.70 1.71
N VAL A 15 -4.68 -26.45 0.79
CA VAL A 15 -4.79 -26.83 -0.63
C VAL A 15 -3.94 -28.06 -0.91
N LEU A 16 -4.56 -29.10 -1.45
CA LEU A 16 -3.88 -30.35 -1.81
C LEU A 16 -2.98 -30.19 -3.04
N SER A 17 -3.47 -29.48 -4.08
CA SER A 17 -2.74 -29.24 -5.31
C SER A 17 -3.12 -27.87 -5.89
N LEU A 18 -2.20 -26.93 -5.83
CA LEU A 18 -2.36 -25.63 -6.49
C LEU A 18 -2.34 -25.78 -8.02
N ASP A 19 -1.54 -26.70 -8.54
CA ASP A 19 -1.47 -27.00 -9.98
C ASP A 19 -2.83 -27.47 -10.52
N ALA A 20 -3.58 -28.28 -9.78
CA ALA A 20 -4.92 -28.68 -10.17
C ALA A 20 -5.90 -27.48 -10.20
N LEU A 21 -5.90 -26.63 -9.17
CA LEU A 21 -6.73 -25.42 -9.15
C LEU A 21 -6.41 -24.49 -10.34
N VAL A 22 -5.14 -24.25 -10.61
CA VAL A 22 -4.69 -23.40 -11.72
C VAL A 22 -5.12 -23.99 -13.06
N ASN A 23 -5.05 -25.32 -13.22
CA ASN A 23 -5.51 -26.00 -14.43
C ASN A 23 -7.03 -25.85 -14.63
N ASP A 24 -7.83 -25.99 -13.57
CA ASP A 24 -9.28 -25.83 -13.65
C ASP A 24 -9.67 -24.42 -14.10
N PHE A 25 -9.07 -23.37 -13.51
CA PHE A 25 -9.24 -21.99 -13.97
C PHE A 25 -8.75 -21.79 -15.42
N SER A 26 -7.65 -22.41 -15.79
CA SER A 26 -7.11 -22.33 -17.16
C SER A 26 -8.07 -22.93 -18.19
N ILE A 27 -8.75 -24.03 -17.87
CA ILE A 27 -9.77 -24.63 -18.74
C ILE A 27 -10.95 -23.66 -18.93
N VAL A 28 -11.44 -23.08 -17.83
CA VAL A 28 -12.55 -22.09 -17.88
C VAL A 28 -12.14 -20.88 -18.72
N LEU A 29 -10.94 -20.36 -18.54
CA LEU A 29 -10.46 -19.18 -19.25
C LEU A 29 -10.28 -19.42 -20.76
N LYS A 30 -9.80 -20.59 -21.17
CA LYS A 30 -9.64 -20.98 -22.59
C LYS A 30 -10.98 -21.14 -23.31
N ASN A 31 -12.00 -21.59 -22.61
CA ASN A 31 -13.32 -21.88 -23.18
C ASN A 31 -14.23 -20.62 -23.31
N ARG A 32 -13.72 -19.43 -22.99
CA ARG A 32 -14.48 -18.17 -23.16
C ARG A 32 -14.62 -17.79 -24.64
N LYS A 33 -15.67 -17.04 -24.96
CA LYS A 33 -15.88 -16.51 -26.33
C LYS A 33 -14.69 -15.67 -26.82
N TYR A 34 -14.05 -14.91 -25.92
CA TYR A 34 -12.86 -14.11 -26.17
C TYR A 34 -11.75 -14.53 -25.20
N PRO A 35 -10.94 -15.55 -25.55
CA PRO A 35 -9.97 -16.17 -24.62
C PRO A 35 -8.92 -15.18 -24.06
N HIS A 36 -8.47 -14.23 -24.87
CA HIS A 36 -7.44 -13.24 -24.48
C HIS A 36 -8.01 -11.94 -23.90
N ALA A 37 -9.34 -11.78 -23.87
CA ALA A 37 -9.94 -10.59 -23.30
C ALA A 37 -9.69 -10.49 -21.78
N PRO A 38 -9.53 -9.26 -21.24
CA PRO A 38 -9.23 -9.02 -19.83
C PRO A 38 -10.23 -9.65 -18.86
N VAL A 39 -9.71 -10.05 -17.72
CA VAL A 39 -10.44 -10.68 -16.62
C VAL A 39 -10.40 -9.78 -15.39
N GLY A 40 -11.58 -9.46 -14.85
CA GLY A 40 -11.71 -8.82 -13.55
C GLY A 40 -11.87 -9.84 -12.42
N VAL A 41 -11.38 -9.53 -11.24
CA VAL A 41 -11.64 -10.31 -10.01
C VAL A 41 -12.07 -9.40 -8.87
N ILE A 42 -13.27 -9.70 -8.30
CA ILE A 42 -13.85 -9.03 -7.13
C ILE A 42 -14.08 -10.10 -6.07
N ALA A 43 -13.04 -10.46 -5.36
CA ALA A 43 -13.07 -11.52 -4.36
C ALA A 43 -12.13 -11.22 -3.18
N ASP A 44 -12.46 -11.75 -2.01
CA ASP A 44 -11.60 -11.71 -0.83
C ASP A 44 -10.38 -12.62 -1.01
N ASN A 45 -9.48 -12.59 -0.07
CA ASN A 45 -8.30 -13.42 -0.07
C ASN A 45 -8.68 -14.91 -0.03
N SER A 46 -8.22 -15.67 -1.01
CA SER A 46 -8.48 -17.11 -1.10
C SER A 46 -7.44 -17.82 -1.98
N ALA A 47 -7.37 -19.13 -1.88
CA ALA A 47 -6.55 -19.94 -2.79
C ALA A 47 -7.04 -19.85 -4.25
N ASP A 48 -8.35 -19.72 -4.45
CA ASP A 48 -8.96 -19.58 -5.77
C ASP A 48 -8.57 -18.26 -6.44
N TRP A 49 -8.48 -17.17 -5.66
CA TRP A 49 -7.94 -15.91 -6.15
C TRP A 49 -6.51 -16.07 -6.67
N ILE A 50 -5.64 -16.74 -5.90
CA ILE A 50 -4.24 -17.00 -6.28
C ILE A 50 -4.18 -17.90 -7.52
N ALA A 51 -5.01 -18.95 -7.57
CA ALA A 51 -5.06 -19.87 -8.70
C ALA A 51 -5.52 -19.18 -9.99
N LEU A 52 -6.54 -18.31 -9.91
CA LEU A 52 -6.99 -17.48 -11.03
C LEU A 52 -5.90 -16.54 -11.52
N ASP A 53 -5.18 -15.86 -10.61
CA ASP A 53 -4.05 -14.98 -10.96
C ASP A 53 -2.95 -15.74 -11.71
N LEU A 54 -2.55 -16.90 -11.22
CA LEU A 54 -1.55 -17.74 -11.89
C LEU A 54 -2.05 -18.30 -13.25
N ALA A 55 -3.31 -18.70 -13.34
CA ALA A 55 -3.90 -19.17 -14.59
C ALA A 55 -3.93 -18.08 -15.66
N THR A 56 -4.27 -16.83 -15.29
CA THR A 56 -4.22 -15.71 -16.23
C THR A 56 -2.80 -15.40 -16.69
N GLN A 57 -1.80 -15.50 -15.80
CA GLN A 57 -0.40 -15.34 -16.18
C GLN A 57 0.09 -16.41 -17.16
N LEU A 58 -0.23 -17.69 -16.92
CA LEU A 58 0.12 -18.78 -17.80
C LEU A 58 -0.47 -18.64 -19.20
N LEU A 59 -1.63 -18.02 -19.30
CA LEU A 59 -2.35 -17.84 -20.56
C LEU A 59 -2.10 -16.50 -21.24
N GLY A 60 -1.29 -15.61 -20.63
CA GLY A 60 -1.06 -14.26 -21.15
C GLY A 60 -2.33 -13.40 -21.17
N ILE A 61 -3.23 -13.60 -20.21
CA ILE A 61 -4.49 -12.87 -20.12
C ILE A 61 -4.33 -11.73 -19.11
N PRO A 62 -4.66 -10.46 -19.43
CA PRO A 62 -4.62 -9.38 -18.49
C PRO A 62 -5.59 -9.61 -17.32
N LEU A 63 -5.08 -9.61 -16.09
CA LEU A 63 -5.88 -9.66 -14.86
C LEU A 63 -6.05 -8.26 -14.29
N ILE A 64 -7.28 -7.91 -13.93
CA ILE A 64 -7.61 -6.66 -13.27
C ILE A 64 -8.17 -6.95 -11.87
N PRO A 65 -7.33 -6.91 -10.82
CA PRO A 65 -7.80 -6.97 -9.45
C PRO A 65 -8.67 -5.75 -9.12
N ILE A 66 -9.88 -5.99 -8.66
CA ILE A 66 -10.84 -4.94 -8.29
C ILE A 66 -10.97 -4.94 -6.77
N PRO A 67 -10.39 -3.95 -6.07
CA PRO A 67 -10.41 -3.94 -4.61
C PRO A 67 -11.82 -3.84 -4.04
N HIS A 68 -12.11 -4.60 -2.97
CA HIS A 68 -13.41 -4.55 -2.28
C HIS A 68 -13.73 -3.16 -1.74
N PHE A 69 -12.71 -2.47 -1.26
CA PHE A 69 -12.82 -1.16 -0.62
C PHE A 69 -13.08 -0.02 -1.61
N PHE A 70 -13.01 -0.25 -2.92
CA PHE A 70 -13.39 0.77 -3.91
C PHE A 70 -14.90 1.01 -3.88
N SER A 71 -15.31 2.27 -4.04
CA SER A 71 -16.71 2.63 -4.18
C SER A 71 -17.31 2.02 -5.45
N ASN A 72 -18.65 1.91 -5.51
CA ASN A 72 -19.33 1.41 -6.71
C ASN A 72 -19.00 2.25 -7.96
N GLU A 73 -18.83 3.56 -7.80
CA GLU A 73 -18.43 4.46 -8.90
C GLU A 73 -17.02 4.17 -9.39
N GLN A 74 -16.08 3.97 -8.46
CA GLN A 74 -14.71 3.60 -8.78
C GLN A 74 -14.65 2.24 -9.47
N LYS A 75 -15.40 1.24 -8.98
CA LYS A 75 -15.49 -0.09 -9.60
C LYS A 75 -16.09 -0.01 -11.02
N LYS A 76 -17.17 0.76 -11.21
CA LYS A 76 -17.74 0.99 -12.55
C LYS A 76 -16.76 1.67 -13.49
N HIS A 77 -16.06 2.72 -13.01
CA HIS A 77 -15.04 3.38 -13.80
C HIS A 77 -13.94 2.41 -14.23
N LEU A 78 -13.45 1.61 -13.30
CA LEU A 78 -12.40 0.62 -13.54
C LEU A 78 -12.85 -0.45 -14.55
N ILE A 79 -14.03 -1.03 -14.38
CA ILE A 79 -14.59 -2.05 -15.30
C ILE A 79 -14.72 -1.49 -16.71
N ASN A 80 -15.27 -0.30 -16.85
CA ASN A 80 -15.47 0.34 -18.16
C ASN A 80 -14.15 0.72 -18.84
N THR A 81 -13.18 1.21 -18.05
CA THR A 81 -11.91 1.71 -18.61
C THR A 81 -10.97 0.57 -19.00
N SER A 82 -11.01 -0.56 -18.28
CA SER A 82 -10.09 -1.70 -18.53
C SER A 82 -10.66 -2.75 -19.46
N HIS A 83 -11.81 -2.51 -20.09
CA HIS A 83 -12.41 -3.40 -21.09
C HIS A 83 -12.52 -4.86 -20.59
N ILE A 84 -12.96 -5.04 -19.35
CA ILE A 84 -13.15 -6.38 -18.77
C ILE A 84 -14.25 -7.10 -19.50
N PHE A 85 -13.95 -8.27 -20.08
CA PHE A 85 -14.97 -9.14 -20.69
C PHE A 85 -15.58 -10.10 -19.65
N THR A 86 -14.75 -10.69 -18.80
CA THR A 86 -15.18 -11.66 -17.79
C THR A 86 -14.87 -11.16 -16.41
N VAL A 87 -15.81 -11.27 -15.48
CA VAL A 87 -15.56 -11.01 -14.06
C VAL A 87 -15.74 -12.29 -13.24
N PHE A 88 -14.80 -12.53 -12.31
CA PHE A 88 -14.93 -13.53 -11.26
C PHE A 88 -15.26 -12.83 -9.95
N CYS A 89 -16.20 -13.38 -9.19
CA CYS A 89 -16.60 -12.81 -7.90
C CYS A 89 -17.19 -13.86 -6.95
N GLU A 90 -17.28 -13.53 -5.67
CA GLU A 90 -17.87 -14.42 -4.66
C GLU A 90 -19.39 -14.31 -4.58
N GLN A 91 -20.00 -13.25 -5.10
CA GLN A 91 -21.42 -12.95 -4.97
C GLN A 91 -22.06 -12.60 -6.32
N LYS A 92 -23.09 -13.33 -6.70
CA LYS A 92 -23.78 -13.17 -7.99
C LYS A 92 -24.47 -11.82 -8.19
N ASN A 93 -24.90 -11.14 -7.12
CA ASN A 93 -25.52 -9.82 -7.18
C ASN A 93 -24.62 -8.73 -7.80
N ILE A 94 -23.31 -8.96 -7.82
CA ILE A 94 -22.33 -8.08 -8.46
C ILE A 94 -22.53 -8.00 -9.97
N PHE A 95 -23.01 -9.06 -10.61
CA PHE A 95 -23.18 -9.11 -12.05
C PHE A 95 -24.18 -8.06 -12.55
N GLU A 96 -25.38 -7.98 -11.95
CA GLU A 96 -26.40 -6.98 -12.32
C GLU A 96 -25.92 -5.54 -12.08
N LEU A 97 -25.18 -5.33 -11.00
CA LEU A 97 -24.72 -4.00 -10.59
C LEU A 97 -23.78 -3.38 -11.63
N TYR A 98 -23.05 -4.21 -12.38
CA TYR A 98 -22.03 -3.77 -13.34
C TYR A 98 -22.32 -4.17 -14.80
N GLY A 99 -23.50 -4.68 -15.12
CA GLY A 99 -23.92 -4.97 -16.51
C GLY A 99 -23.39 -6.29 -17.07
N PHE A 100 -23.07 -7.26 -16.20
CA PHE A 100 -22.72 -8.61 -16.61
C PHE A 100 -23.96 -9.50 -16.71
N ASP A 101 -23.90 -10.54 -17.56
CA ASP A 101 -24.98 -11.50 -17.75
C ASP A 101 -25.38 -12.17 -16.42
N LYS A 102 -26.69 -12.39 -16.22
CA LYS A 102 -27.21 -13.10 -15.05
C LYS A 102 -26.93 -14.60 -15.10
N ASN A 103 -26.75 -15.17 -16.28
CA ASN A 103 -26.39 -16.57 -16.48
C ASN A 103 -24.89 -16.74 -16.15
N SER A 104 -24.63 -17.10 -14.91
CA SER A 104 -23.27 -17.25 -14.39
C SER A 104 -22.82 -18.71 -14.34
N GLY A 105 -21.56 -18.93 -14.73
CA GLY A 105 -20.84 -20.15 -14.38
C GLY A 105 -20.26 -20.07 -12.97
N GLN A 106 -19.61 -21.15 -12.57
CA GLN A 106 -18.86 -21.23 -11.31
C GLN A 106 -17.59 -22.04 -11.52
N CYS A 107 -16.49 -21.59 -10.91
CA CYS A 107 -15.25 -22.33 -10.82
C CYS A 107 -14.78 -22.26 -9.35
N HIS A 108 -14.82 -23.40 -8.67
CA HIS A 108 -14.57 -23.50 -7.24
C HIS A 108 -15.47 -22.55 -6.41
N SER A 109 -14.87 -21.67 -5.61
CA SER A 109 -15.63 -20.70 -4.80
C SER A 109 -16.06 -19.46 -5.58
N LEU A 110 -15.56 -19.24 -6.80
CA LEU A 110 -15.82 -18.05 -7.59
C LEU A 110 -16.91 -18.27 -8.66
N PHE A 111 -17.91 -17.40 -8.65
CA PHE A 111 -18.85 -17.26 -9.77
C PHE A 111 -18.21 -16.43 -10.88
N LEU A 112 -18.54 -16.72 -12.12
CA LEU A 112 -18.06 -15.95 -13.27
C LEU A 112 -19.21 -15.57 -14.19
N SER A 113 -19.10 -14.42 -14.81
CA SER A 113 -20.00 -13.94 -15.83
C SER A 113 -19.27 -13.11 -16.88
N HIS A 114 -19.94 -12.90 -18.01
CA HIS A 114 -19.42 -12.16 -19.15
C HIS A 114 -20.22 -10.88 -19.35
N LEU A 115 -19.56 -9.84 -19.87
CA LEU A 115 -20.25 -8.62 -20.27
C LEU A 115 -21.18 -8.93 -21.47
N GLU A 116 -22.46 -8.52 -21.41
CA GLU A 116 -23.46 -8.82 -22.45
C GLU A 116 -23.10 -8.20 -23.82
N HIS A 117 -22.61 -6.95 -23.77
CA HIS A 117 -22.14 -6.22 -24.94
C HIS A 117 -20.65 -5.93 -24.81
N TYR A 118 -19.83 -6.67 -25.53
CA TYR A 118 -18.38 -6.55 -25.48
C TYR A 118 -17.82 -6.32 -26.90
N GLU A 119 -17.05 -5.24 -27.03
CA GLU A 119 -16.25 -4.97 -28.20
C GLU A 119 -14.79 -5.31 -27.91
N LEU A 120 -14.20 -6.15 -28.77
CA LEU A 120 -12.82 -6.56 -28.62
C LEU A 120 -11.91 -5.33 -28.76
N GLN A 121 -11.08 -5.12 -27.75
CA GLN A 121 -10.08 -4.06 -27.73
C GLN A 121 -8.70 -4.67 -27.92
N ASP A 122 -7.84 -3.96 -28.62
CA ASP A 122 -6.44 -4.35 -28.78
C ASP A 122 -5.67 -3.88 -27.54
N ILE A 123 -5.36 -4.82 -26.66
CA ILE A 123 -4.55 -4.56 -25.46
C ILE A 123 -3.16 -5.12 -25.76
N ASN A 124 -2.13 -4.32 -25.48
CA ASN A 124 -0.75 -4.73 -25.64
C ASN A 124 -0.51 -6.09 -24.97
N GLU A 125 -0.03 -7.07 -25.74
CA GLU A 125 0.20 -8.46 -25.30
C GLU A 125 1.17 -8.60 -24.13
N ASP A 126 2.03 -7.60 -23.88
CA ASP A 126 2.93 -7.59 -22.75
C ASP A 126 2.24 -7.27 -21.41
N ILE A 127 1.02 -6.71 -21.44
CA ILE A 127 0.27 -6.35 -20.23
C ILE A 127 -0.38 -7.62 -19.67
N GLN A 128 0.06 -7.98 -18.46
CA GLN A 128 -0.45 -9.14 -17.76
C GLN A 128 -1.33 -8.77 -16.55
N LYS A 129 -1.07 -7.62 -15.92
CA LYS A 129 -1.89 -7.13 -14.80
C LYS A 129 -2.12 -5.62 -14.93
N ILE A 130 -3.34 -5.19 -14.64
CA ILE A 130 -3.67 -3.76 -14.54
C ILE A 130 -4.15 -3.51 -13.12
N THR A 131 -3.34 -2.78 -12.35
CA THR A 131 -3.69 -2.42 -10.98
C THR A 131 -4.08 -0.95 -10.90
N PHE A 132 -5.22 -0.67 -10.27
CA PHE A 132 -5.69 0.70 -10.13
C PHE A 132 -5.22 1.32 -8.83
N THR A 133 -4.60 2.48 -8.94
CA THR A 133 -4.16 3.24 -7.78
C THR A 133 -5.15 4.36 -7.51
N SER A 134 -5.55 4.52 -6.25
CA SER A 134 -6.29 5.69 -5.79
C SER A 134 -5.35 6.91 -5.81
N GLY A 135 -5.07 7.44 -6.99
CA GLY A 135 -4.33 8.70 -7.13
C GLY A 135 -5.02 9.79 -6.33
N THR A 136 -4.38 10.94 -6.19
CA THR A 136 -4.98 12.14 -5.56
C THR A 136 -6.05 12.80 -6.42
N THR A 137 -6.26 12.30 -7.63
CA THR A 137 -7.39 12.62 -8.50
C THR A 137 -8.59 11.75 -8.16
N SER A 138 -9.80 12.24 -8.40
CA SER A 138 -11.06 11.55 -8.09
C SER A 138 -11.24 10.19 -8.82
N LYS A 139 -10.48 9.95 -9.89
CA LYS A 139 -10.57 8.71 -10.68
C LYS A 139 -9.26 7.92 -10.56
N PRO A 140 -9.32 6.64 -10.16
CA PRO A 140 -8.14 5.76 -10.13
C PRO A 140 -7.51 5.62 -11.53
N LYS A 141 -6.16 5.60 -11.58
CA LYS A 141 -5.40 5.31 -12.81
C LYS A 141 -4.98 3.84 -12.84
N GLY A 142 -5.12 3.19 -13.98
CA GLY A 142 -4.69 1.82 -14.20
C GLY A 142 -3.21 1.74 -14.56
N VAL A 143 -2.40 1.17 -13.69
CA VAL A 143 -0.97 0.90 -13.96
C VAL A 143 -0.86 -0.45 -14.64
N CYS A 144 -0.27 -0.47 -15.83
CA CYS A 144 -0.10 -1.68 -16.64
C CYS A 144 1.24 -2.35 -16.32
N LEU A 145 1.20 -3.62 -15.98
CA LEU A 145 2.37 -4.39 -15.53
C LEU A 145 2.53 -5.66 -16.35
N SER A 146 3.76 -5.94 -16.76
CA SER A 146 4.12 -7.23 -17.35
C SER A 146 4.36 -8.30 -16.28
N SER A 147 4.23 -9.56 -16.66
CA SER A 147 4.60 -10.70 -15.79
C SER A 147 6.08 -10.61 -15.39
N ALA A 148 6.98 -10.32 -16.36
CA ALA A 148 8.42 -10.23 -16.12
C ALA A 148 8.79 -9.19 -15.06
N GLN A 149 8.13 -8.02 -15.03
CA GLN A 149 8.36 -6.99 -14.02
C GLN A 149 7.98 -7.49 -12.62
N GLN A 150 6.82 -8.12 -12.48
CA GLN A 150 6.34 -8.65 -11.19
C GLN A 150 7.25 -9.74 -10.63
N TRP A 151 7.63 -10.71 -11.48
CA TRP A 151 8.53 -11.80 -11.05
C TRP A 151 9.97 -11.33 -10.80
N SER A 152 10.44 -10.29 -11.48
CA SER A 152 11.74 -9.66 -11.19
C SER A 152 11.79 -9.09 -9.78
N VAL A 153 10.73 -8.45 -9.31
CA VAL A 153 10.64 -7.95 -7.93
C VAL A 153 10.59 -9.12 -6.95
N ALA A 154 9.74 -10.11 -7.20
CA ALA A 154 9.64 -11.29 -6.33
C ALA A 154 10.97 -12.04 -6.20
N LYS A 155 11.73 -12.20 -7.29
CA LYS A 155 13.05 -12.82 -7.30
C LYS A 155 14.09 -12.01 -6.51
N SER A 156 14.04 -10.70 -6.60
CA SER A 156 14.93 -9.83 -5.83
C SER A 156 14.64 -9.88 -4.33
N LEU A 157 13.36 -9.98 -3.96
CA LEU A 157 12.94 -10.17 -2.57
C LEU A 157 13.31 -11.56 -2.05
N GLU A 158 13.10 -12.62 -2.86
CA GLU A 158 13.52 -13.99 -2.52
C GLU A 158 15.02 -14.01 -2.18
N HIS A 159 15.85 -13.43 -3.06
CA HIS A 159 17.29 -13.34 -2.83
C HIS A 159 17.64 -12.54 -1.57
N ALA A 160 16.99 -11.39 -1.35
CA ALA A 160 17.23 -10.54 -0.19
C ALA A 160 16.86 -11.23 1.14
N LEU A 161 15.81 -12.05 1.15
CA LEU A 161 15.27 -12.74 2.32
C LEU A 161 15.82 -14.18 2.50
N ALA A 162 16.62 -14.69 1.57
CA ALA A 162 17.07 -16.09 1.54
C ALA A 162 17.75 -16.55 2.83
N SER A 163 18.54 -15.66 3.49
CA SER A 163 19.22 -15.96 4.74
C SER A 163 18.29 -16.24 5.91
N LEU A 164 17.05 -15.71 5.88
CA LEU A 164 16.07 -15.86 6.96
C LEU A 164 15.39 -17.23 6.95
N LYS A 165 15.48 -17.97 5.85
CA LYS A 165 14.91 -19.31 5.69
C LYS A 165 13.43 -19.37 6.15
N ILE A 166 12.64 -18.40 5.70
CA ILE A 166 11.21 -18.30 6.01
C ILE A 166 10.49 -19.52 5.41
N LYS A 167 9.65 -20.18 6.20
CA LYS A 167 8.89 -21.36 5.79
C LYS A 167 7.37 -21.14 5.74
N LYS A 168 6.88 -20.10 6.40
CA LYS A 168 5.46 -19.82 6.52
C LYS A 168 5.21 -18.32 6.41
N HIS A 169 4.42 -17.93 5.42
CA HIS A 169 3.96 -16.56 5.21
C HIS A 169 2.45 -16.47 5.34
N LEU A 170 1.94 -15.49 6.09
CA LEU A 170 0.51 -15.21 6.19
C LEU A 170 0.16 -13.95 5.44
N CYS A 171 -0.75 -14.06 4.47
CA CYS A 171 -1.32 -12.92 3.77
C CYS A 171 -2.24 -12.14 4.69
N LEU A 172 -1.86 -10.91 5.02
CA LEU A 172 -2.66 -10.01 5.86
C LEU A 172 -3.30 -8.88 5.06
N LEU A 173 -2.75 -8.53 3.90
CA LEU A 173 -3.33 -7.48 3.05
C LEU A 173 -4.20 -8.11 1.95
N PRO A 174 -5.12 -7.34 1.36
CA PRO A 174 -5.88 -7.82 0.21
C PRO A 174 -4.97 -8.24 -0.95
N LEU A 175 -5.22 -9.40 -1.55
CA LEU A 175 -4.48 -9.89 -2.73
C LEU A 175 -4.65 -8.99 -3.96
N SER A 176 -5.68 -8.15 -3.97
CA SER A 176 -5.86 -7.09 -4.98
C SER A 176 -4.83 -5.97 -4.88
N VAL A 177 -4.01 -5.94 -3.82
CA VAL A 177 -2.91 -5.00 -3.62
C VAL A 177 -1.59 -5.69 -3.97
N LEU A 178 -0.81 -5.08 -4.86
CA LEU A 178 0.47 -5.65 -5.34
C LEU A 178 1.46 -5.97 -4.21
N LEU A 179 1.41 -5.23 -3.10
CA LEU A 179 2.31 -5.46 -1.99
C LEU A 179 2.15 -6.87 -1.42
N GLU A 180 0.92 -7.36 -1.20
CA GLU A 180 0.70 -8.73 -0.76
C GLU A 180 0.88 -9.74 -1.91
N ASN A 181 0.33 -9.43 -3.06
CA ASN A 181 0.34 -10.35 -4.19
C ASN A 181 1.77 -10.67 -4.67
N VAL A 182 2.61 -9.63 -4.87
CA VAL A 182 3.99 -9.82 -5.38
C VAL A 182 4.97 -10.12 -4.23
N ALA A 183 5.01 -9.28 -3.19
CA ALA A 183 6.01 -9.43 -2.14
C ALA A 183 5.66 -10.55 -1.14
N GLY A 184 4.37 -10.82 -0.93
CA GLY A 184 3.91 -11.93 -0.09
C GLY A 184 3.87 -13.25 -0.85
N VAL A 185 2.97 -13.36 -1.84
CA VAL A 185 2.66 -14.64 -2.51
C VAL A 185 3.76 -15.07 -3.50
N TYR A 186 4.12 -14.22 -4.49
CA TYR A 186 5.08 -14.63 -5.51
C TYR A 186 6.47 -14.90 -4.94
N THR A 187 6.92 -14.05 -4.01
CA THR A 187 8.18 -14.25 -3.30
C THR A 187 8.16 -15.57 -2.51
N SER A 188 7.05 -15.88 -1.85
CA SER A 188 6.88 -17.14 -1.12
C SER A 188 6.96 -18.36 -2.02
N PHE A 189 6.40 -18.30 -3.22
CA PHE A 189 6.48 -19.41 -4.16
C PHE A 189 7.91 -19.66 -4.66
N LEU A 190 8.67 -18.61 -4.95
CA LEU A 190 10.08 -18.71 -5.35
C LEU A 190 10.96 -19.28 -4.22
N SER A 191 10.70 -18.90 -2.97
CA SER A 191 11.45 -19.38 -1.80
C SER A 191 10.94 -20.70 -1.22
N HIS A 192 9.99 -21.38 -1.87
CA HIS A 192 9.32 -22.58 -1.37
C HIS A 192 8.70 -22.42 0.03
N THR A 193 8.29 -21.20 0.35
CA THR A 193 7.59 -20.84 1.58
C THR A 193 6.10 -21.21 1.46
N LYS A 194 5.53 -21.84 2.46
CA LYS A 194 4.10 -22.15 2.51
C LYS A 194 3.29 -20.88 2.77
N VAL A 195 2.38 -20.56 1.85
CA VAL A 195 1.46 -19.43 1.97
C VAL A 195 0.23 -19.83 2.79
N PHE A 196 -0.11 -19.01 3.76
CA PHE A 196 -1.36 -19.09 4.52
C PHE A 196 -2.25 -17.93 4.04
N VAL A 197 -3.37 -18.27 3.47
CA VAL A 197 -4.36 -17.32 2.97
C VAL A 197 -5.72 -17.65 3.59
N PHE A 198 -6.31 -16.64 4.21
CA PHE A 198 -7.64 -16.67 4.83
C PHE A 198 -8.40 -15.45 4.36
N SER A 199 -9.73 -15.46 4.50
CA SER A 199 -10.52 -14.26 4.29
C SER A 199 -10.06 -13.13 5.21
N LEU A 200 -10.20 -11.89 4.78
CA LEU A 200 -9.83 -10.73 5.60
C LEU A 200 -10.55 -10.74 6.95
N LYS A 201 -11.80 -11.23 6.98
CA LYS A 201 -12.56 -11.38 8.22
C LYS A 201 -11.93 -12.37 9.19
N GLU A 202 -11.42 -13.51 8.71
CA GLU A 202 -10.77 -14.52 9.54
C GLU A 202 -9.46 -14.06 10.16
N ILE A 203 -8.77 -13.11 9.51
CA ILE A 203 -7.52 -12.52 10.00
C ILE A 203 -7.72 -11.22 10.78
N GLY A 204 -8.97 -10.85 11.10
CA GLY A 204 -9.29 -9.76 12.02
C GLY A 204 -9.86 -8.51 11.39
N PHE A 205 -10.07 -8.41 10.07
CA PHE A 205 -10.73 -7.24 9.47
C PHE A 205 -12.25 -7.38 9.57
N LYS A 206 -12.88 -6.56 10.41
CA LYS A 206 -14.36 -6.44 10.47
C LYS A 206 -14.89 -5.61 9.31
N ASP A 207 -14.12 -4.64 8.90
CA ASP A 207 -14.27 -3.77 7.74
C ASP A 207 -12.87 -3.23 7.36
N PRO A 208 -12.68 -2.50 6.23
CA PRO A 208 -11.37 -2.02 5.79
C PRO A 208 -10.61 -1.15 6.80
N PHE A 209 -11.30 -0.61 7.82
CA PHE A 209 -10.72 0.34 8.79
C PHE A 209 -10.68 -0.21 10.22
N ASN A 210 -11.29 -1.37 10.46
CA ASN A 210 -11.46 -1.94 11.78
C ASN A 210 -10.75 -3.30 11.86
N PHE A 211 -9.52 -3.27 12.36
CA PHE A 211 -8.63 -4.42 12.45
C PHE A 211 -8.54 -4.93 13.90
N ASP A 212 -8.93 -6.17 14.11
CA ASP A 212 -8.82 -6.89 15.36
C ASP A 212 -7.43 -7.57 15.47
N ALA A 213 -6.50 -6.86 16.12
CA ALA A 213 -5.13 -7.33 16.29
C ALA A 213 -5.05 -8.64 17.12
N ALA A 214 -5.95 -8.85 18.08
CA ALA A 214 -5.93 -10.06 18.90
C ALA A 214 -6.28 -11.31 18.07
N GLN A 215 -7.26 -11.20 17.18
CA GLN A 215 -7.62 -12.27 16.24
C GLN A 215 -6.47 -12.58 15.27
N CYS A 216 -5.84 -11.55 14.72
CA CYS A 216 -4.66 -11.69 13.86
C CYS A 216 -3.52 -12.41 14.56
N LEU A 217 -3.17 -11.98 15.78
CA LEU A 217 -2.11 -12.58 16.59
C LEU A 217 -2.42 -14.04 16.94
N SER A 218 -3.69 -14.38 17.17
CA SER A 218 -4.11 -15.77 17.39
C SER A 218 -3.84 -16.64 16.16
N LYS A 219 -4.09 -16.13 14.96
CA LYS A 219 -3.77 -16.84 13.71
C LYS A 219 -2.25 -17.01 13.50
N ILE A 220 -1.48 -15.97 13.81
CA ILE A 220 0.00 -16.03 13.75
C ILE A 220 0.51 -17.13 14.67
N ASP A 221 0.02 -17.20 15.91
CA ASP A 221 0.43 -18.22 16.91
C ASP A 221 -0.04 -19.61 16.54
N GLU A 222 -1.34 -19.78 16.18
CA GLU A 222 -1.94 -21.06 15.79
C GLU A 222 -1.11 -21.78 14.71
N HIS A 223 -0.70 -21.04 13.70
CA HIS A 223 0.01 -21.61 12.56
C HIS A 223 1.53 -21.46 12.64
N LYS A 224 2.04 -20.81 13.69
CA LYS A 224 3.48 -20.50 13.87
C LYS A 224 4.02 -19.82 12.62
N ILE A 225 3.39 -18.71 12.26
CA ILE A 225 3.73 -17.88 11.09
C ILE A 225 5.09 -17.24 11.32
N GLU A 226 5.90 -17.18 10.25
CA GLU A 226 7.26 -16.66 10.30
C GLU A 226 7.42 -15.30 9.60
N SER A 227 6.52 -14.97 8.67
CA SER A 227 6.52 -13.65 8.03
C SER A 227 5.13 -13.12 7.73
N VAL A 228 5.00 -11.80 7.80
CA VAL A 228 3.80 -11.04 7.48
C VAL A 228 4.17 -9.69 6.87
N ILE A 229 3.22 -9.06 6.18
CA ILE A 229 3.32 -7.68 5.70
C ILE A 229 2.27 -6.85 6.43
N LEU A 230 2.66 -5.73 7.03
CA LEU A 230 1.80 -4.83 7.79
C LEU A 230 1.74 -3.44 7.18
N LEU A 231 0.59 -2.80 7.37
CA LEU A 231 0.45 -1.35 7.25
C LEU A 231 0.70 -0.69 8.62
N PRO A 232 1.07 0.60 8.68
CA PRO A 232 1.32 1.30 9.95
C PRO A 232 0.14 1.25 10.94
N GLN A 233 -1.11 1.32 10.44
CA GLN A 233 -2.30 1.21 11.29
C GLN A 233 -2.45 -0.17 11.94
N MET A 234 -2.13 -1.24 11.19
CA MET A 234 -2.14 -2.61 11.73
C MET A 234 -1.07 -2.77 12.80
N LEU A 235 0.13 -2.25 12.55
CA LEU A 235 1.20 -2.23 13.54
C LEU A 235 0.76 -1.50 14.81
N HIS A 236 0.17 -0.31 14.69
CA HIS A 236 -0.36 0.43 15.84
C HIS A 236 -1.36 -0.40 16.65
N SER A 237 -2.30 -1.07 15.98
CA SER A 237 -3.29 -1.94 16.64
C SER A 237 -2.62 -3.12 17.36
N ILE A 238 -1.62 -3.75 16.74
CA ILE A 238 -0.86 -4.86 17.33
C ILE A 238 -0.12 -4.39 18.59
N LEU A 239 0.56 -3.23 18.53
CA LEU A 239 1.32 -2.69 19.66
C LEU A 239 0.48 -2.29 20.88
N ASN A 240 -0.83 -2.14 20.70
CA ASN A 240 -1.76 -1.89 21.80
C ASN A 240 -2.21 -3.17 22.55
N VAL A 241 -1.93 -4.36 21.99
CA VAL A 241 -2.41 -5.64 22.55
C VAL A 241 -1.29 -6.63 22.87
N ILE A 242 -0.05 -6.38 22.43
CA ILE A 242 1.09 -7.21 22.77
C ILE A 242 1.86 -6.64 23.96
N GLN A 243 2.59 -7.54 24.65
CA GLN A 243 3.48 -7.22 25.75
C GLN A 243 4.91 -7.70 25.45
N PRO A 244 5.93 -7.27 26.21
CA PRO A 244 7.28 -7.79 26.05
C PRO A 244 7.29 -9.34 26.16
N ASN A 245 7.95 -10.00 25.20
CA ASN A 245 8.02 -11.45 25.08
C ASN A 245 6.66 -12.15 24.85
N ASP A 246 5.72 -11.48 24.21
CA ASP A 246 4.42 -12.08 23.86
C ASP A 246 4.63 -13.38 23.07
N PRO A 247 4.09 -14.53 23.54
CA PRO A 247 4.31 -15.82 22.88
C PRO A 247 3.74 -15.88 21.46
N ARG A 248 2.74 -15.05 21.14
CA ARG A 248 2.06 -15.04 19.84
C ARG A 248 2.95 -14.51 18.71
N ILE A 249 4.00 -13.76 19.03
CA ILE A 249 4.91 -13.18 18.02
C ILE A 249 6.25 -13.91 17.91
N GLN A 250 6.54 -14.87 18.77
CA GLN A 250 7.87 -15.52 18.85
C GLN A 250 8.25 -16.32 17.59
N SER A 251 7.29 -16.76 16.80
CA SER A 251 7.56 -17.45 15.54
C SER A 251 7.96 -16.51 14.41
N LEU A 252 7.66 -15.20 14.52
CA LEU A 252 7.94 -14.23 13.49
C LEU A 252 9.45 -14.02 13.34
N LYS A 253 9.93 -14.13 12.10
CA LYS A 253 11.31 -13.87 11.69
C LYS A 253 11.44 -12.57 10.90
N PHE A 254 10.36 -12.19 10.21
CA PHE A 254 10.34 -11.02 9.34
C PHE A 254 8.94 -10.41 9.28
N VAL A 255 8.85 -9.14 9.66
CA VAL A 255 7.63 -8.34 9.57
C VAL A 255 7.95 -7.16 8.65
N ALA A 256 7.49 -7.22 7.41
CA ALA A 256 7.62 -6.10 6.48
C ALA A 256 6.62 -4.99 6.85
N LEU A 257 7.07 -3.74 6.83
CA LEU A 257 6.23 -2.57 7.06
C LEU A 257 6.29 -1.65 5.85
N GLY A 258 5.14 -1.37 5.25
CA GLY A 258 5.07 -0.56 4.04
C GLY A 258 3.74 0.15 3.85
N GLY A 259 3.56 0.75 2.69
CA GLY A 259 2.31 1.41 2.29
C GLY A 259 2.18 2.88 2.70
N ALA A 260 2.74 3.30 3.84
CA ALA A 260 2.78 4.70 4.27
C ALA A 260 3.99 4.95 5.18
N LYS A 261 4.33 6.23 5.40
CA LYS A 261 5.40 6.62 6.33
C LYS A 261 4.99 6.25 7.76
N THR A 262 5.92 5.66 8.51
CA THR A 262 5.69 5.24 9.89
C THR A 262 6.49 6.12 10.85
N PRO A 263 5.90 6.63 11.94
CA PRO A 263 6.64 7.33 12.98
C PRO A 263 7.75 6.46 13.57
N ARG A 264 8.95 7.03 13.75
CA ARG A 264 10.13 6.29 14.27
C ARG A 264 9.87 5.67 15.64
N LEU A 265 9.16 6.38 16.51
CA LEU A 265 8.81 5.86 17.85
C LEU A 265 7.93 4.61 17.78
N LEU A 266 7.03 4.51 16.79
CA LEU A 266 6.20 3.32 16.62
C LEU A 266 7.05 2.10 16.24
N ILE A 267 8.04 2.29 15.38
CA ILE A 267 9.00 1.26 14.98
C ILE A 267 9.88 0.86 16.16
N GLN A 268 10.37 1.86 16.93
CA GLN A 268 11.20 1.59 18.11
C GLN A 268 10.38 0.79 19.14
N LYS A 269 9.16 1.21 19.45
CA LYS A 269 8.27 0.45 20.36
C LYS A 269 8.04 -0.98 19.88
N ALA A 270 7.87 -1.19 18.58
CA ALA A 270 7.71 -2.52 18.00
C ALA A 270 8.95 -3.40 18.26
N LYS A 271 10.13 -2.85 18.06
CA LYS A 271 11.40 -3.55 18.31
C LYS A 271 11.63 -3.84 19.79
N ASP A 272 11.32 -2.89 20.67
CA ASP A 272 11.44 -3.04 22.12
C ASP A 272 10.51 -4.16 22.64
N LEU A 273 9.37 -4.38 21.97
CA LEU A 273 8.45 -5.48 22.24
C LEU A 273 8.84 -6.81 21.57
N GLY A 274 9.93 -6.83 20.80
CA GLY A 274 10.48 -8.04 20.16
C GLY A 274 9.96 -8.34 18.76
N LEU A 275 9.26 -7.41 18.09
CA LEU A 275 8.83 -7.58 16.69
C LEU A 275 10.04 -7.38 15.74
N PRO A 276 10.33 -8.35 14.85
CA PRO A 276 11.37 -8.23 13.83
C PRO A 276 10.88 -7.40 12.64
N ILE A 277 10.73 -6.08 12.85
CA ILE A 277 10.09 -5.16 11.89
C ILE A 277 11.09 -4.45 11.00
N TYR A 278 10.78 -4.38 9.69
CA TYR A 278 11.63 -3.82 8.65
C TYR A 278 10.79 -2.99 7.67
N GLU A 279 11.14 -1.72 7.53
CA GLU A 279 10.46 -0.82 6.61
C GLU A 279 10.92 -1.06 5.17
N GLY A 280 9.97 -0.96 4.22
CA GLY A 280 10.22 -0.96 2.80
C GLY A 280 9.49 0.18 2.09
N TYR A 281 9.96 0.49 0.89
CA TYR A 281 9.37 1.46 0.00
C TYR A 281 9.08 0.85 -1.35
N GLY A 282 7.97 1.27 -1.93
CA GLY A 282 7.57 0.83 -3.25
C GLY A 282 6.31 1.54 -3.75
N LEU A 283 6.00 1.30 -5.00
CA LEU A 283 4.86 1.88 -5.70
C LEU A 283 4.37 0.92 -6.79
N SER A 284 3.12 1.08 -7.19
CA SER A 284 2.49 0.20 -8.18
C SER A 284 3.20 0.22 -9.52
N GLU A 285 3.67 1.39 -9.94
CA GLU A 285 4.43 1.62 -11.16
C GLU A 285 5.73 0.80 -11.23
N CYS A 286 6.29 0.47 -10.06
CA CYS A 286 7.48 -0.37 -9.94
C CYS A 286 7.16 -1.83 -9.59
N SER A 287 5.92 -2.27 -9.76
CA SER A 287 5.46 -3.64 -9.45
C SER A 287 5.61 -4.02 -7.97
N SER A 288 5.50 -3.11 -7.05
CA SER A 288 5.54 -3.22 -5.59
C SER A 288 6.81 -2.67 -4.95
N VAL A 289 7.73 -3.51 -4.46
CA VAL A 289 8.86 -3.10 -3.61
C VAL A 289 10.07 -2.64 -4.44
N VAL A 290 10.68 -1.54 -4.02
CA VAL A 290 11.87 -0.93 -4.62
C VAL A 290 13.07 -1.00 -3.68
N SER A 291 12.85 -0.74 -2.40
CA SER A 291 13.88 -0.82 -1.35
C SER A 291 13.32 -1.44 -0.08
N LEU A 292 14.21 -2.03 0.72
CA LEU A 292 13.83 -2.76 1.92
C LEU A 292 14.95 -2.75 2.96
N ASN A 293 14.60 -2.49 4.21
CA ASN A 293 15.47 -2.78 5.36
C ASN A 293 15.53 -4.29 5.62
N LEU A 294 16.70 -4.78 5.98
CA LEU A 294 16.96 -6.19 6.26
C LEU A 294 17.70 -6.34 7.60
N PRO A 295 17.66 -7.50 8.25
CA PRO A 295 18.36 -7.71 9.53
C PRO A 295 19.86 -7.34 9.51
N HIS A 296 20.53 -7.60 8.39
CA HIS A 296 21.96 -7.33 8.20
C HIS A 296 22.26 -5.96 7.53
N ALA A 297 21.21 -5.24 7.10
CA ALA A 297 21.29 -3.93 6.45
C ALA A 297 20.10 -3.08 6.88
N TYR A 298 20.16 -2.56 8.09
CA TYR A 298 19.10 -1.80 8.73
C TYR A 298 19.57 -0.42 9.18
N LYS A 299 18.75 0.59 8.90
CA LYS A 299 18.97 1.95 9.41
C LYS A 299 17.65 2.60 9.82
N VAL A 300 17.60 3.12 11.04
CA VAL A 300 16.39 3.76 11.60
C VAL A 300 15.96 4.94 10.73
N GLY A 301 14.67 5.00 10.39
CA GLY A 301 14.06 6.07 9.60
C GLY A 301 14.34 6.00 8.10
N SER A 302 15.16 5.03 7.64
CA SER A 302 15.29 4.72 6.22
C SER A 302 14.25 3.69 5.81
N VAL A 303 14.01 3.61 4.51
CA VAL A 303 13.23 2.53 3.88
C VAL A 303 14.13 1.44 3.27
N GLY A 304 15.36 1.35 3.80
CA GLY A 304 16.34 0.34 3.41
C GLY A 304 17.15 0.68 2.17
N LYS A 305 17.82 -0.33 1.63
CA LYS A 305 18.61 -0.23 0.41
C LYS A 305 17.79 -0.71 -0.79
N SER A 306 18.18 -0.23 -1.98
CA SER A 306 17.60 -0.68 -3.25
C SER A 306 17.68 -2.20 -3.40
N LEU A 307 16.61 -2.82 -3.90
CA LEU A 307 16.65 -4.22 -4.32
C LEU A 307 17.58 -4.40 -5.53
N SER A 308 18.11 -5.61 -5.70
CA SER A 308 19.13 -5.93 -6.72
C SER A 308 18.69 -5.67 -8.17
N ASN A 309 17.39 -5.69 -8.44
CA ASN A 309 16.81 -5.43 -9.75
C ASN A 309 16.52 -3.95 -10.04
N ARG A 310 16.86 -3.03 -9.12
CA ARG A 310 16.53 -1.59 -9.24
C ARG A 310 17.78 -0.74 -9.06
N LYS A 311 17.82 0.36 -9.80
CA LYS A 311 18.76 1.47 -9.56
C LYS A 311 17.93 2.68 -9.17
N ILE A 312 18.37 3.39 -8.14
CA ILE A 312 17.72 4.61 -7.64
C ILE A 312 18.73 5.75 -7.78
N ARG A 313 18.25 6.91 -8.19
CA ARG A 313 19.02 8.16 -8.11
C ARG A 313 18.13 9.26 -7.53
N ILE A 314 18.76 10.31 -7.07
CA ILE A 314 18.09 11.53 -6.61
C ILE A 314 18.32 12.62 -7.65
N ALA A 315 17.25 13.18 -8.18
CA ALA A 315 17.31 14.27 -9.13
C ALA A 315 17.74 15.59 -8.45
N GLU A 316 18.06 16.63 -9.24
CA GLU A 316 18.47 17.94 -8.71
C GLU A 316 17.40 18.59 -7.82
N ASP A 317 16.13 18.37 -8.12
CA ASP A 317 14.98 18.82 -7.32
C ASP A 317 14.64 17.89 -6.15
N ARG A 318 15.56 16.97 -5.80
CA ARG A 318 15.46 15.97 -4.74
C ARG A 318 14.38 14.89 -4.97
N GLU A 319 13.78 14.84 -6.15
CA GLU A 319 12.84 13.75 -6.48
C GLU A 319 13.57 12.42 -6.62
N ILE A 320 12.97 11.39 -6.09
CA ILE A 320 13.47 10.02 -6.23
C ILE A 320 13.11 9.52 -7.62
N GLU A 321 14.12 9.08 -8.37
CA GLU A 321 13.96 8.46 -9.68
C GLU A 321 14.42 7.01 -9.66
N ILE A 322 13.63 6.14 -10.30
CA ILE A 322 13.86 4.70 -10.34
C ILE A 322 14.10 4.28 -11.79
N CYS A 323 15.23 3.62 -12.03
CA CYS A 323 15.52 3.05 -13.34
C CYS A 323 14.62 1.83 -13.57
N MET A 324 13.81 1.89 -14.62
CA MET A 324 12.89 0.85 -15.02
C MET A 324 13.51 -0.01 -16.12
N THR A 325 13.24 -1.31 -16.11
CA THR A 325 13.64 -2.22 -17.22
C THR A 325 12.75 -2.03 -18.44
N ASN A 326 11.47 -1.69 -18.22
CA ASN A 326 10.51 -1.33 -19.25
C ASN A 326 9.86 -0.02 -18.83
N GLN A 327 9.35 0.74 -19.80
CA GLN A 327 8.64 1.97 -19.54
C GLN A 327 7.42 1.75 -18.65
N VAL A 328 7.15 2.71 -17.76
CA VAL A 328 5.90 2.73 -17.00
C VAL A 328 4.76 3.06 -17.96
N SER A 329 3.75 2.23 -17.96
CA SER A 329 2.58 2.39 -18.82
C SER A 329 1.32 2.52 -17.98
N TYR A 330 0.53 3.52 -18.31
CA TYR A 330 -0.81 3.66 -17.76
C TYR A 330 -1.84 3.31 -18.84
N LEU A 331 -2.96 2.73 -18.40
CA LEU A 331 -4.02 2.34 -19.30
C LEU A 331 -4.57 3.55 -20.05
N GLY A 332 -4.51 3.52 -21.40
CA GLY A 332 -4.97 4.61 -22.26
C GLY A 332 -4.00 5.79 -22.43
N GLU A 333 -2.81 5.70 -21.82
CA GLU A 333 -1.77 6.72 -21.99
C GLU A 333 -0.61 6.17 -22.87
N VAL A 334 0.01 7.04 -23.66
CA VAL A 334 1.23 6.69 -24.39
C VAL A 334 2.39 6.69 -23.41
N SER A 335 3.20 5.65 -23.39
CA SER A 335 4.36 5.54 -22.51
C SER A 335 5.39 6.64 -22.80
N ASP A 336 5.93 7.27 -21.76
CA ASP A 336 7.08 8.16 -21.87
C ASP A 336 8.32 7.32 -22.22
N SER A 337 9.20 7.87 -23.04
CA SER A 337 10.42 7.17 -23.51
C SER A 337 11.52 7.08 -22.44
N ASP A 338 11.40 7.78 -21.32
CA ASP A 338 12.43 7.81 -20.27
C ASP A 338 12.39 6.50 -19.43
N LEU A 339 13.57 5.89 -19.28
CA LEU A 339 13.75 4.74 -18.38
C LEU A 339 13.85 5.15 -16.90
N TRP A 340 14.05 6.43 -16.61
CA TRP A 340 14.07 6.96 -15.24
C TRP A 340 12.69 7.47 -14.87
N PHE A 341 11.95 6.62 -14.15
CA PHE A 341 10.62 6.96 -13.66
C PHE A 341 10.70 7.91 -12.48
N ARG A 342 10.05 9.06 -12.60
CA ARG A 342 9.90 10.06 -11.55
C ARG A 342 8.76 9.68 -10.63
N THR A 343 9.08 9.39 -9.37
CA THR A 343 8.11 8.80 -8.42
C THR A 343 7.13 9.81 -7.82
N GLY A 344 7.42 11.10 -7.90
CA GLY A 344 6.72 12.14 -7.16
C GLY A 344 7.05 12.13 -5.66
N ASP A 345 7.96 11.27 -5.19
CA ASP A 345 8.47 11.27 -3.83
C ASP A 345 9.80 12.01 -3.76
N ILE A 346 10.02 12.74 -2.67
CA ILE A 346 11.25 13.46 -2.39
C ILE A 346 12.04 12.71 -1.33
N GLY A 347 13.36 12.65 -1.49
CA GLY A 347 14.21 11.96 -0.55
C GLY A 347 15.69 12.16 -0.77
N HIS A 348 16.47 11.33 -0.11
CA HIS A 348 17.92 11.29 -0.26
C HIS A 348 18.47 9.88 -0.02
N ILE A 349 19.66 9.64 -0.51
CA ILE A 349 20.42 8.41 -0.26
C ILE A 349 21.64 8.84 0.55
N ASP A 350 21.90 8.16 1.68
CA ASP A 350 23.06 8.45 2.47
C ASP A 350 24.35 7.77 1.93
N GLU A 351 25.49 8.05 2.57
CA GLU A 351 26.80 7.52 2.19
C GLU A 351 26.88 5.98 2.25
N GLU A 352 26.02 5.35 3.06
CA GLU A 352 25.95 3.89 3.18
C GLU A 352 24.97 3.27 2.18
N GLY A 353 24.27 4.07 1.37
CA GLY A 353 23.31 3.65 0.35
C GLY A 353 21.90 3.37 0.86
N PHE A 354 21.53 3.85 2.05
CA PHE A 354 20.16 3.78 2.55
C PHE A 354 19.30 4.91 2.00
N LEU A 355 18.10 4.57 1.55
CA LEU A 355 17.11 5.52 1.04
C LEU A 355 16.25 6.07 2.18
N PHE A 356 16.07 7.38 2.19
CA PHE A 356 15.16 8.10 3.09
C PHE A 356 14.09 8.81 2.29
N ILE A 357 12.82 8.68 2.71
CA ILE A 357 11.68 9.36 2.10
C ILE A 357 11.35 10.59 2.96
N ASP A 358 11.53 11.76 2.39
CA ASP A 358 11.26 13.03 3.09
C ASP A 358 9.77 13.43 2.94
N GLY A 359 9.16 13.18 1.78
CA GLY A 359 7.74 13.46 1.54
C GLY A 359 7.31 13.32 0.09
N ARG A 360 6.11 13.84 -0.21
CA ARG A 360 5.56 13.90 -1.58
C ARG A 360 5.80 15.27 -2.20
N LYS A 361 6.32 15.32 -3.41
CA LYS A 361 6.59 16.56 -4.15
C LYS A 361 5.37 17.47 -4.27
N LYS A 362 4.23 16.90 -4.60
CA LYS A 362 2.96 17.64 -4.74
C LYS A 362 2.35 18.12 -3.42
N ASN A 363 2.78 17.54 -2.29
CA ASN A 363 2.32 17.94 -0.96
C ASN A 363 3.22 19.00 -0.33
N LEU A 364 4.34 19.37 -1.02
CA LEU A 364 5.21 20.42 -0.50
C LEU A 364 4.43 21.71 -0.26
N ILE A 365 4.55 22.21 0.94
CA ILE A 365 4.07 23.52 1.31
C ILE A 365 5.11 24.55 0.84
N ILE A 366 4.69 25.48 0.01
CA ILE A 366 5.53 26.59 -0.43
C ILE A 366 5.09 27.82 0.37
N THR A 367 5.86 28.18 1.39
CA THR A 367 5.54 29.35 2.21
C THR A 367 5.61 30.66 1.39
N SER A 368 5.01 31.74 1.89
CA SER A 368 5.08 33.06 1.24
C SER A 368 6.51 33.60 1.09
N TYR A 369 7.49 33.00 1.77
CA TYR A 369 8.92 33.29 1.64
C TYR A 369 9.63 32.35 0.63
N GLY A 370 8.87 31.56 -0.15
CA GLY A 370 9.42 30.66 -1.16
C GLY A 370 10.17 29.44 -0.59
N ARG A 371 9.88 29.04 0.64
CA ARG A 371 10.50 27.86 1.25
C ARG A 371 9.65 26.61 1.01
N ASN A 372 10.25 25.60 0.43
CA ASN A 372 9.63 24.29 0.21
C ASN A 372 9.79 23.42 1.47
N ILE A 373 8.69 23.02 2.06
CA ILE A 373 8.64 22.26 3.31
C ILE A 373 7.76 21.03 3.09
N SER A 374 8.30 19.83 3.41
CA SER A 374 7.49 18.62 3.44
C SER A 374 6.64 18.60 4.71
N PRO A 375 5.31 18.66 4.62
CA PRO A 375 4.45 18.56 5.80
C PRO A 375 4.57 17.20 6.50
N GLU A 376 4.79 16.12 5.74
CA GLU A 376 4.92 14.78 6.30
C GLU A 376 6.11 14.65 7.27
N TRP A 377 7.17 15.41 7.03
CA TRP A 377 8.31 15.48 7.95
C TRP A 377 7.89 16.05 9.32
N LEU A 378 7.19 17.18 9.31
CA LEU A 378 6.73 17.87 10.51
C LEU A 378 5.64 17.08 11.25
N GLU A 379 4.72 16.49 10.50
CA GLU A 379 3.67 15.61 11.03
C GLU A 379 4.27 14.41 11.75
N SER A 380 5.33 13.82 11.19
CA SER A 380 6.06 12.73 11.82
C SER A 380 6.65 13.15 13.18
N LEU A 381 7.31 14.32 13.23
CA LEU A 381 7.88 14.85 14.47
C LEU A 381 6.82 15.14 15.54
N LEU A 382 5.65 15.69 15.13
CA LEU A 382 4.54 15.89 16.05
C LEU A 382 3.97 14.55 16.54
N MET A 383 3.78 13.57 15.65
CA MET A 383 3.30 12.24 16.02
C MET A 383 4.27 11.51 16.97
N GLU A 384 5.57 11.77 16.86
CA GLU A 384 6.61 11.25 17.77
C GLU A 384 6.46 11.72 19.21
N GLN A 385 5.74 12.82 19.46
CA GLN A 385 5.46 13.26 20.83
C GLN A 385 4.49 12.33 21.59
N GLY A 386 3.81 11.40 20.90
CA GLY A 386 2.92 10.41 21.50
C GLY A 386 1.61 10.96 22.06
N LEU A 387 1.27 12.21 21.76
CA LEU A 387 0.08 12.92 22.25
C LEU A 387 -1.08 12.93 21.25
N TYR A 388 -0.79 12.64 19.99
CA TYR A 388 -1.73 12.88 18.90
C TYR A 388 -2.15 11.57 18.22
N LYS A 389 -3.43 11.52 17.86
CA LYS A 389 -4.00 10.45 17.02
C LYS A 389 -3.82 10.75 15.54
N GLN A 390 -3.97 12.01 15.16
CA GLN A 390 -3.80 12.48 13.79
C GLN A 390 -3.29 13.93 13.80
N VAL A 391 -2.45 14.23 12.81
CA VAL A 391 -1.90 15.58 12.60
C VAL A 391 -1.89 15.86 11.11
N MET A 392 -2.21 17.08 10.71
CA MET A 392 -1.99 17.60 9.37
C MET A 392 -1.39 19.00 9.45
N VAL A 393 -0.23 19.21 8.84
CA VAL A 393 0.42 20.53 8.76
C VAL A 393 -0.06 21.25 7.50
N VAL A 394 -0.38 22.54 7.67
CA VAL A 394 -0.86 23.45 6.63
C VAL A 394 -0.04 24.73 6.62
N GLY A 395 -0.10 25.52 5.55
CA GLY A 395 0.65 26.77 5.46
C GLY A 395 1.09 27.16 4.05
N ASP A 396 0.47 26.58 3.02
CA ASP A 396 0.79 26.93 1.63
C ASP A 396 0.47 28.40 1.38
N ALA A 397 1.43 29.11 0.75
CA ALA A 397 1.41 30.57 0.54
C ALA A 397 1.29 31.42 1.83
N GLN A 398 1.48 30.82 3.03
CA GLN A 398 1.40 31.52 4.31
C GLN A 398 2.78 31.87 4.89
N PRO A 399 2.89 32.87 5.80
CA PRO A 399 4.18 33.27 6.35
C PRO A 399 4.78 32.28 7.35
N TYR A 400 3.99 31.37 7.88
CA TYR A 400 4.40 30.32 8.81
C TYR A 400 3.48 29.11 8.69
N LEU A 401 3.85 28.01 9.35
CA LEU A 401 3.08 26.77 9.34
C LEU A 401 2.15 26.71 10.54
N SER A 402 1.05 25.99 10.35
CA SER A 402 0.07 25.69 11.40
C SER A 402 -0.30 24.20 11.34
N ALA A 403 -0.87 23.67 12.42
CA ALA A 403 -1.24 22.27 12.50
C ALA A 403 -2.72 22.06 12.82
N LEU A 404 -3.38 21.12 12.15
CA LEU A 404 -4.64 20.53 12.54
C LEU A 404 -4.31 19.28 13.38
N ILE A 405 -4.77 19.22 14.62
CA ILE A 405 -4.35 18.22 15.60
C ILE A 405 -5.56 17.51 16.19
N LEU A 406 -5.57 16.19 16.12
CA LEU A 406 -6.49 15.36 16.89
C LEU A 406 -5.72 14.70 18.04
N PRO A 407 -5.98 15.04 19.31
CA PRO A 407 -5.35 14.39 20.44
C PRO A 407 -5.76 12.92 20.61
N LEU A 408 -4.91 12.12 21.29
CA LEU A 408 -5.24 10.72 21.68
C LEU A 408 -6.28 10.67 22.79
N THR A 409 -6.21 11.62 23.73
CA THR A 409 -7.09 11.80 24.88
C THR A 409 -7.32 13.29 25.09
N ASP A 410 -8.18 13.66 26.02
CA ASP A 410 -8.29 15.06 26.44
C ASP A 410 -6.96 15.51 27.07
N ILE A 411 -6.27 16.40 26.37
CA ILE A 411 -5.01 17.00 26.81
C ILE A 411 -5.16 18.52 26.90
N SER A 412 -4.44 19.15 27.83
CA SER A 412 -4.49 20.60 27.98
C SER A 412 -3.81 21.32 26.81
N ASN A 413 -4.25 22.54 26.51
CA ASN A 413 -3.59 23.38 25.52
C ASN A 413 -2.11 23.60 25.85
N GLU A 414 -1.75 23.71 27.14
CA GLU A 414 -0.36 23.82 27.60
C GLU A 414 0.49 22.61 27.17
N SER A 415 -0.08 21.40 27.23
CA SER A 415 0.60 20.18 26.78
C SER A 415 0.83 20.18 25.27
N ILE A 416 -0.16 20.62 24.49
CA ILE A 416 -0.04 20.78 23.03
C ILE A 416 1.05 21.80 22.70
N GLU A 417 1.00 22.98 23.32
CA GLU A 417 1.98 24.05 23.10
C GLU A 417 3.40 23.63 23.50
N SER A 418 3.54 22.91 24.62
CA SER A 418 4.83 22.37 25.06
C SER A 418 5.40 21.38 24.04
N SER A 419 4.54 20.52 23.50
CA SER A 419 4.90 19.56 22.45
C SER A 419 5.34 20.27 21.16
N ILE A 420 4.57 21.26 20.69
CA ILE A 420 4.92 22.04 19.49
C ILE A 420 6.23 22.79 19.71
N ARG A 421 6.43 23.42 20.88
CA ARG A 421 7.71 24.07 21.24
C ARG A 421 8.89 23.09 21.24
N SER A 422 8.67 21.86 21.71
CA SER A 422 9.71 20.81 21.68
C SER A 422 10.11 20.48 20.24
N VAL A 423 9.14 20.27 19.35
CA VAL A 423 9.38 20.02 17.93
C VAL A 423 10.05 21.21 17.26
N ASN A 424 9.58 22.44 17.51
CA ASN A 424 10.15 23.65 16.92
C ASN A 424 11.63 23.87 17.26
N LYS A 425 12.12 23.37 18.41
CA LYS A 425 13.56 23.44 18.77
C LYS A 425 14.44 22.63 17.84
N GLU A 426 13.90 21.58 17.23
CA GLU A 426 14.63 20.72 16.29
C GLU A 426 14.47 21.22 14.84
N LEU A 427 13.59 22.18 14.60
CA LEU A 427 13.27 22.69 13.27
C LEU A 427 14.06 23.94 12.91
N PRO A 428 14.41 24.14 11.63
CA PRO A 428 14.80 25.45 11.14
C PRO A 428 13.66 26.45 11.36
N LYS A 429 13.98 27.69 11.71
CA LYS A 429 13.00 28.75 11.97
C LYS A 429 11.92 28.90 10.89
N TYR A 430 12.28 28.69 9.63
CA TYR A 430 11.31 28.81 8.52
C TYR A 430 10.31 27.65 8.44
N ALA A 431 10.53 26.57 9.18
CA ALA A 431 9.65 25.41 9.27
C ALA A 431 8.92 25.31 10.61
N SER A 432 8.99 26.34 11.46
CA SER A 432 8.34 26.34 12.76
C SER A 432 6.82 26.39 12.60
N ILE A 433 6.13 25.61 13.44
CA ILE A 433 4.67 25.57 13.58
C ILE A 433 4.29 26.58 14.64
N LEU A 434 3.55 27.62 14.28
CA LEU A 434 3.26 28.73 15.18
C LEU A 434 1.81 28.77 15.70
N ASN A 435 0.91 28.06 15.03
CA ASN A 435 -0.50 27.97 15.42
C ASN A 435 -1.04 26.56 15.25
N TYR A 436 -2.16 26.25 15.88
CA TYR A 436 -2.83 24.96 15.73
C TYR A 436 -4.34 25.08 15.91
N ILE A 437 -5.05 24.07 15.42
CA ILE A 437 -6.48 23.83 15.66
C ILE A 437 -6.61 22.44 16.27
N VAL A 438 -7.32 22.33 17.38
CA VAL A 438 -7.71 21.04 17.95
C VAL A 438 -8.98 20.57 17.25
N LEU A 439 -8.94 19.36 16.73
CA LEU A 439 -10.05 18.74 16.02
C LEU A 439 -10.96 17.97 16.98
N ASP A 440 -12.26 18.08 16.79
CA ASP A 440 -13.27 17.35 17.55
C ASP A 440 -13.56 15.96 16.93
N GLN A 441 -13.26 15.78 15.65
CA GLN A 441 -13.54 14.57 14.91
C GLN A 441 -12.29 14.09 14.13
N PRO A 442 -12.09 12.77 14.02
CA PRO A 442 -10.99 12.25 13.25
C PRO A 442 -11.17 12.44 11.75
N PHE A 443 -10.06 12.65 11.04
CA PHE A 443 -10.06 12.40 9.61
C PHE A 443 -10.41 10.94 9.37
N SER A 444 -11.35 10.69 8.48
CA SER A 444 -11.83 9.33 8.22
C SER A 444 -12.12 9.12 6.73
N PHE A 445 -12.27 7.86 6.36
CA PHE A 445 -12.74 7.51 5.04
C PHE A 445 -14.23 7.90 4.85
N ALA A 446 -15.03 7.76 5.88
CA ALA A 446 -16.45 8.07 5.85
C ALA A 446 -16.71 9.54 5.49
N ASN A 447 -15.88 10.47 5.98
CA ASN A 447 -15.94 11.89 5.62
C ASN A 447 -15.08 12.24 4.39
N ARG A 448 -14.56 11.24 3.67
CA ARG A 448 -13.73 11.36 2.46
C ARG A 448 -12.39 12.08 2.68
N GLN A 449 -11.94 12.25 3.90
CA GLN A 449 -10.69 12.94 4.25
C GLN A 449 -9.47 12.02 4.25
N LEU A 450 -9.67 10.70 4.22
CA LEU A 450 -8.60 9.72 4.05
C LEU A 450 -8.76 8.96 2.74
N THR A 451 -7.63 8.50 2.18
CA THR A 451 -7.62 7.45 1.17
C THR A 451 -7.88 6.09 1.84
N GLU A 452 -8.15 5.07 1.04
CA GLU A 452 -8.37 3.69 1.49
C GLU A 452 -7.16 3.13 2.26
N ASN A 453 -5.97 3.63 1.94
CA ASN A 453 -4.71 3.28 2.64
C ASN A 453 -4.44 4.19 3.85
N GLY A 454 -5.43 4.97 4.30
CA GLY A 454 -5.32 5.85 5.47
C GLY A 454 -4.47 7.11 5.26
N ARG A 455 -4.14 7.48 4.01
CA ARG A 455 -3.41 8.72 3.72
C ARG A 455 -4.35 9.93 3.71
N LEU A 456 -3.87 11.07 4.21
CA LEU A 456 -4.62 12.33 4.20
C LEU A 456 -4.90 12.79 2.76
N LYS A 457 -6.15 13.10 2.48
CA LYS A 457 -6.56 13.85 1.27
C LYS A 457 -6.52 15.34 1.61
N ARG A 458 -5.32 15.92 1.50
CA ARG A 458 -5.02 17.28 1.98
C ARG A 458 -5.98 18.31 1.39
N ASP A 459 -6.21 18.30 0.08
CA ASP A 459 -7.10 19.25 -0.59
C ASP A 459 -8.53 19.19 -0.02
N VAL A 460 -9.04 18.00 0.31
CA VAL A 460 -10.37 17.80 0.87
C VAL A 460 -10.41 18.33 2.31
N ILE A 461 -9.37 18.04 3.10
CA ILE A 461 -9.28 18.50 4.50
C ILE A 461 -9.14 20.01 4.55
N GLU A 462 -8.25 20.61 3.76
CA GLU A 462 -8.05 22.05 3.68
C GLU A 462 -9.33 22.77 3.25
N SER A 463 -10.03 22.25 2.25
CA SER A 463 -11.33 22.79 1.82
C SER A 463 -12.38 22.72 2.94
N HIS A 464 -12.40 21.63 3.70
CA HIS A 464 -13.35 21.44 4.80
C HIS A 464 -13.10 22.41 5.95
N TYR A 465 -11.83 22.60 6.33
CA TYR A 465 -11.41 23.49 7.44
C TYR A 465 -10.94 24.86 6.97
N GLN A 466 -11.29 25.27 5.74
CA GLN A 466 -10.81 26.53 5.14
C GLN A 466 -11.08 27.78 6.00
N LYS A 467 -12.23 27.84 6.66
CA LYS A 467 -12.61 28.98 7.51
C LYS A 467 -11.73 29.04 8.76
N GLU A 468 -11.57 27.93 9.41
CA GLU A 468 -10.75 27.76 10.61
C GLU A 468 -9.28 28.01 10.30
N ILE A 469 -8.75 27.44 9.22
CA ILE A 469 -7.39 27.67 8.76
C ILE A 469 -7.14 29.15 8.48
N ASN A 470 -8.07 29.82 7.81
CA ASN A 470 -7.95 31.27 7.54
C ASN A 470 -7.90 32.11 8.82
N THR A 471 -8.51 31.66 9.93
CA THR A 471 -8.45 32.40 11.19
C THR A 471 -7.07 32.35 11.83
N LEU A 472 -6.32 31.26 11.63
CA LEU A 472 -4.95 31.10 12.15
C LEU A 472 -3.99 32.16 11.63
N TYR A 473 -4.22 32.67 10.42
CA TYR A 473 -3.33 33.64 9.76
C TYR A 473 -3.84 35.09 9.84
N LYS A 474 -5.07 35.32 10.33
CA LYS A 474 -5.63 36.67 10.48
C LYS A 474 -5.18 37.39 11.74
N SER A 475 -4.87 36.66 12.81
CA SER A 475 -4.41 37.23 14.09
C SER A 475 -2.89 37.26 14.16
N SER A 476 -2.27 38.32 13.67
CA SER A 476 -0.81 38.52 13.76
C SER A 476 -0.29 38.84 15.16
N LYS A 477 -1.06 38.60 16.22
CA LYS A 477 -0.74 39.12 17.57
C LYS A 477 -0.11 38.12 18.55
N ASP A 478 -0.14 36.83 18.30
CA ASP A 478 0.43 35.85 19.24
C ASP A 478 1.40 34.85 18.55
N LEU A 479 2.60 35.34 18.24
CA LEU A 479 3.74 34.49 17.86
C LEU A 479 4.43 33.91 19.11
N THR A 480 3.67 33.28 20.01
CA THR A 480 4.17 32.82 21.31
C THR A 480 4.80 31.44 21.30
N LEU A 481 4.79 30.73 20.15
CA LEU A 481 5.35 29.37 20.01
C LEU A 481 6.77 29.33 19.38
N LEU A 482 7.44 30.48 19.28
CA LEU A 482 8.84 30.58 18.86
C LEU A 482 9.79 30.19 19.99
#